data_10487b07a6d9875fdbed96b2288deeb4
#
_entry.id   10487b07a6d9875fdbed96b2288deeb4
#
_cell.length_a   1.000
_cell.length_b   1.000
_cell.length_c   1.000
_cell.angle_alpha   90.00
_cell.angle_beta   90.00
_cell.angle_gamma   90.00
#
_symmetry.space_group_name_H-M   'P 1'
#
loop_
_entity.id
_entity.type
_entity.pdbx_description
1 polymer ?
#
loop_
_entity_poly.entity_id
_entity_poly.type
_entity_poly.pdbx_seq_one_letter_code
_entity_poly.pdbx_strand_id
1 'polypeptide(L)'
;MGGHFWALIATWTFLCSIRVVLADESFEQELGLSAFPDVTKVNVSQDEYTRMMRTYLHTLRESMDNHSVPELQTFDAETITWHPKKKYVTRLGFSGVSMSSEMEIEQADLRILVSSFVDAPSPTIKIYQILSARRRRLLDEKVVYLSSTASKWCEFDVTSGVDSWLKGNRNLGIELQCAQCNNSVLQPLQATLSILVYTTPKRVRRSSPYNYEEGGRTDCINGEKRQKCCRHTMKVTFKDLKVPQISSIIQPKSYEAGFCKGRCPYNYNHATNHSRIQSLVHKLDRKAVPRVCCAPSKLAPLDVLRVDPYDYTKLNVEKWDNMKVLECACS
;
A
#
# COMPACT_ATOMS: atom_id res chain seq x y z
N MET A 1 -11.10 49.41 27.14
CA MET A 1 -10.03 48.98 26.19
C MET A 1 -9.94 47.46 26.17
N GLY A 2 -10.94 46.75 25.64
CA GLY A 2 -10.99 45.28 25.68
C GLY A 2 -11.62 44.60 24.46
N GLY A 3 -11.93 45.39 23.39
CA GLY A 3 -12.67 44.87 22.24
C GLY A 3 -11.83 44.41 21.02
N HIS A 4 -10.57 44.79 20.93
CA HIS A 4 -9.75 44.52 19.73
C HIS A 4 -8.91 43.24 19.82
N PHE A 5 -8.73 42.63 20.97
CA PHE A 5 -7.89 41.43 21.14
C PHE A 5 -8.57 40.13 20.69
N TRP A 6 -9.91 40.06 20.78
CA TRP A 6 -10.68 38.88 20.39
C TRP A 6 -10.86 38.75 18.86
N ALA A 7 -10.86 39.87 18.14
CA ALA A 7 -11.01 39.86 16.67
C ALA A 7 -9.76 39.34 15.96
N LEU A 8 -8.56 39.55 16.52
CA LEU A 8 -7.30 39.09 15.91
C LEU A 8 -7.07 37.59 16.13
N ILE A 9 -7.57 37.01 17.24
CA ILE A 9 -7.46 35.56 17.48
C ILE A 9 -8.41 34.79 16.56
N ALA A 10 -9.63 35.29 16.33
CA ALA A 10 -10.58 34.64 15.43
C ALA A 10 -10.14 34.66 13.97
N THR A 11 -9.47 35.73 13.52
CA THR A 11 -8.93 35.81 12.16
C THR A 11 -7.71 34.91 11.95
N TRP A 12 -6.90 34.70 12.98
CA TRP A 12 -5.71 33.81 12.90
C TRP A 12 -6.10 32.34 12.88
N THR A 13 -7.11 31.93 13.66
CA THR A 13 -7.63 30.57 13.64
C THR A 13 -8.33 30.25 12.32
N PHE A 14 -9.03 31.20 11.71
CA PHE A 14 -9.68 31.05 10.41
C PHE A 14 -8.66 30.93 9.26
N LEU A 15 -7.59 31.73 9.28
CA LEU A 15 -6.50 31.66 8.30
C LEU A 15 -5.67 30.37 8.45
N CYS A 16 -5.50 29.84 9.67
CA CYS A 16 -4.84 28.56 9.89
C CYS A 16 -5.69 27.39 9.38
N SER A 17 -7.01 27.45 9.56
CA SER A 17 -7.94 26.43 9.04
C SER A 17 -8.01 26.43 7.52
N ILE A 18 -7.98 27.63 6.88
CA ILE A 18 -7.94 27.74 5.41
C ILE A 18 -6.62 27.20 4.86
N ARG A 19 -5.48 27.41 5.52
CA ARG A 19 -4.20 26.84 5.10
C ARG A 19 -4.15 25.31 5.19
N VAL A 20 -4.81 24.68 6.14
CA VAL A 20 -4.89 23.22 6.23
C VAL A 20 -5.75 22.65 5.10
N VAL A 21 -6.86 23.29 4.75
CA VAL A 21 -7.70 22.88 3.61
C VAL A 21 -6.99 23.10 2.27
N LEU A 22 -6.26 24.20 2.09
CA LEU A 22 -5.49 24.47 0.88
C LEU A 22 -4.25 23.56 0.73
N ALA A 23 -3.70 23.05 1.84
CA ALA A 23 -2.59 22.08 1.80
C ALA A 23 -3.04 20.69 1.33
N ASP A 24 -4.31 20.33 1.54
CA ASP A 24 -4.86 19.04 1.11
C ASP A 24 -5.13 19.01 -0.40
N GLU A 25 -5.62 20.10 -0.99
CA GLU A 25 -5.80 20.21 -2.45
C GLU A 25 -4.46 20.27 -3.22
N SER A 26 -3.38 20.78 -2.61
CA SER A 26 -2.06 20.85 -3.24
C SER A 26 -1.41 19.48 -3.40
N PHE A 27 -1.62 18.55 -2.47
CA PHE A 27 -1.01 17.22 -2.51
C PHE A 27 -1.51 16.37 -3.69
N GLU A 28 -2.79 16.49 -4.04
CA GLU A 28 -3.38 15.82 -5.21
C GLU A 28 -2.77 16.35 -6.51
N GLN A 29 -2.68 17.68 -6.64
CA GLN A 29 -2.11 18.34 -7.83
C GLN A 29 -0.60 18.06 -7.98
N GLU A 30 0.14 18.03 -6.89
CA GLU A 30 1.58 17.72 -6.89
C GLU A 30 1.88 16.28 -7.32
N LEU A 31 1.02 15.32 -6.98
CA LEU A 31 1.10 13.94 -7.46
C LEU A 31 0.56 13.75 -8.88
N GLY A 32 -0.01 14.81 -9.51
CA GLY A 32 -0.63 14.73 -10.83
C GLY A 32 -1.93 13.92 -10.86
N LEU A 33 -2.58 13.75 -9.70
CA LEU A 33 -3.80 12.97 -9.56
C LEU A 33 -5.02 13.87 -9.72
N SER A 34 -5.97 13.47 -10.55
CA SER A 34 -7.16 14.26 -10.87
C SER A 34 -8.20 14.29 -9.75
N ALA A 35 -8.30 13.23 -8.96
CA ALA A 35 -9.19 13.10 -7.81
C ALA A 35 -8.92 11.81 -7.04
N PHE A 36 -9.38 11.74 -5.77
CA PHE A 36 -9.44 10.52 -4.99
C PHE A 36 -10.89 10.09 -4.78
N PRO A 37 -11.21 8.78 -4.85
CA PRO A 37 -12.55 8.30 -4.63
C PRO A 37 -12.96 8.38 -3.16
N ASP A 38 -14.25 8.58 -2.92
CA ASP A 38 -14.85 8.40 -1.60
C ASP A 38 -14.83 6.92 -1.23
N VAL A 39 -13.90 6.54 -0.35
CA VAL A 39 -13.67 5.15 0.07
C VAL A 39 -14.90 4.52 0.73
N THR A 40 -15.84 5.32 1.26
CA THR A 40 -17.08 4.81 1.85
C THR A 40 -18.03 4.24 0.81
N LYS A 41 -17.96 4.74 -0.44
CA LYS A 41 -18.80 4.33 -1.58
C LYS A 41 -18.18 3.22 -2.42
N VAL A 42 -16.90 2.91 -2.24
CA VAL A 42 -16.22 1.88 -3.01
C VAL A 42 -16.93 0.53 -2.89
N ASN A 43 -17.25 -0.06 -4.04
CA ASN A 43 -17.90 -1.37 -4.14
C ASN A 43 -17.48 -2.12 -5.41
N VAL A 44 -16.21 -2.48 -5.48
CA VAL A 44 -15.63 -3.20 -6.62
C VAL A 44 -16.00 -4.67 -6.54
N SER A 45 -16.58 -5.22 -7.63
CA SER A 45 -16.94 -6.65 -7.71
C SER A 45 -15.72 -7.56 -7.72
N GLN A 46 -15.90 -8.85 -7.42
CA GLN A 46 -14.80 -9.83 -7.47
C GLN A 46 -14.27 -10.01 -8.90
N ASP A 47 -15.14 -9.99 -9.89
CA ASP A 47 -14.76 -10.15 -11.30
C ASP A 47 -13.92 -8.96 -11.76
N GLU A 48 -14.34 -7.74 -11.43
CA GLU A 48 -13.58 -6.52 -11.74
C GLU A 48 -12.22 -6.53 -11.05
N TYR A 49 -12.19 -6.87 -9.76
CA TYR A 49 -10.94 -6.99 -9.00
C TYR A 49 -9.98 -7.99 -9.66
N THR A 50 -10.46 -9.19 -9.96
CA THR A 50 -9.63 -10.26 -10.56
C THR A 50 -9.12 -9.86 -11.94
N ARG A 51 -10.00 -9.26 -12.77
CA ARG A 51 -9.64 -8.77 -14.10
C ARG A 51 -8.56 -7.71 -14.04
N MET A 52 -8.76 -6.68 -13.22
CA MET A 52 -7.83 -5.56 -13.14
C MET A 52 -6.52 -5.91 -12.42
N MET A 53 -6.56 -6.82 -11.44
CA MET A 53 -5.36 -7.36 -10.82
C MET A 53 -4.50 -8.12 -11.85
N ARG A 54 -5.10 -8.93 -12.72
CA ARG A 54 -4.37 -9.60 -13.81
C ARG A 54 -3.78 -8.59 -14.79
N THR A 55 -4.52 -7.55 -15.15
CA THR A 55 -4.02 -6.45 -16.01
C THR A 55 -2.82 -5.75 -15.36
N TYR A 56 -2.91 -5.41 -14.09
CA TYR A 56 -1.82 -4.80 -13.33
C TYR A 56 -0.56 -5.69 -13.30
N LEU A 57 -0.72 -6.97 -13.01
CA LEU A 57 0.40 -7.93 -13.01
C LEU A 57 1.01 -8.11 -14.41
N HIS A 58 0.20 -8.02 -15.46
CA HIS A 58 0.69 -8.04 -16.85
C HIS A 58 1.54 -6.79 -17.13
N THR A 59 1.07 -5.60 -16.79
CA THR A 59 1.84 -4.35 -16.94
C THR A 59 3.18 -4.41 -16.20
N LEU A 60 3.20 -4.99 -14.98
CA LEU A 60 4.44 -5.18 -14.25
C LEU A 60 5.40 -6.14 -14.98
N ARG A 61 4.90 -7.23 -15.61
CA ARG A 61 5.74 -8.17 -16.37
C ARG A 61 6.36 -7.56 -17.62
N GLU A 62 5.68 -6.61 -18.25
CA GLU A 62 6.23 -5.87 -19.39
C GLU A 62 7.36 -4.92 -18.98
N SER A 63 7.35 -4.43 -17.74
CA SER A 63 8.35 -3.48 -17.22
C SER A 63 9.47 -4.13 -16.41
N MET A 64 9.33 -5.39 -16.00
CA MET A 64 10.22 -6.11 -15.08
C MET A 64 10.49 -7.53 -15.61
N ASP A 65 11.55 -8.18 -15.09
CA ASP A 65 11.79 -9.60 -15.38
C ASP A 65 10.62 -10.47 -14.88
N ASN A 66 10.18 -11.42 -15.70
CA ASN A 66 9.05 -12.32 -15.45
C ASN A 66 9.09 -13.01 -14.06
N HIS A 67 10.29 -13.28 -13.53
CA HIS A 67 10.48 -13.95 -12.24
C HIS A 67 10.29 -13.04 -11.01
N SER A 68 10.15 -11.73 -11.23
CA SER A 68 10.00 -10.73 -10.15
C SER A 68 8.55 -10.31 -9.92
N VAL A 69 7.60 -10.84 -10.69
CA VAL A 69 6.18 -10.49 -10.60
C VAL A 69 5.39 -11.67 -10.05
N PRO A 70 4.58 -11.47 -9.00
CA PRO A 70 3.79 -12.54 -8.43
C PRO A 70 2.68 -13.01 -9.37
N GLU A 71 2.13 -14.19 -9.10
CA GLU A 71 0.93 -14.74 -9.74
C GLU A 71 -0.27 -14.59 -8.83
N LEU A 72 -1.42 -14.28 -9.39
CA LEU A 72 -2.69 -14.23 -8.68
C LEU A 72 -3.34 -15.62 -8.68
N GLN A 73 -3.56 -16.18 -7.50
CA GLN A 73 -4.38 -17.36 -7.26
C GLN A 73 -5.65 -16.96 -6.50
N THR A 74 -6.80 -17.51 -6.88
CA THR A 74 -8.08 -17.22 -6.27
C THR A 74 -8.76 -18.51 -5.83
N PHE A 75 -9.32 -18.53 -4.63
CA PHE A 75 -10.02 -19.67 -4.04
C PHE A 75 -11.34 -19.19 -3.46
N ASP A 76 -12.44 -19.74 -3.93
CA ASP A 76 -13.76 -19.48 -3.33
C ASP A 76 -13.93 -20.29 -2.05
N ALA A 77 -14.67 -19.74 -1.10
CA ALA A 77 -15.01 -20.47 0.11
C ALA A 77 -15.92 -21.67 -0.23
N GLU A 78 -15.46 -22.89 0.05
CA GLU A 78 -16.21 -24.11 -0.19
C GLU A 78 -17.33 -24.31 0.83
N THR A 79 -17.11 -23.81 2.04
CA THR A 79 -18.09 -23.90 3.12
C THR A 79 -18.26 -22.55 3.80
N ILE A 80 -19.53 -22.15 3.96
CA ILE A 80 -19.92 -20.99 4.77
C ILE A 80 -20.85 -21.51 5.85
N THR A 81 -20.37 -21.56 7.10
CA THR A 81 -21.11 -22.15 8.22
C THR A 81 -21.30 -21.13 9.35
N TRP A 82 -22.48 -21.20 9.98
CA TRP A 82 -22.86 -20.33 11.09
C TRP A 82 -22.50 -20.98 12.41
N HIS A 83 -22.12 -20.16 13.37
CA HIS A 83 -21.99 -20.68 14.73
C HIS A 83 -23.39 -20.90 15.34
N PRO A 84 -23.73 -22.13 15.79
CA PRO A 84 -25.11 -22.46 16.18
C PRO A 84 -25.68 -21.60 17.32
N LYS A 85 -24.82 -21.07 18.19
CA LYS A 85 -25.21 -20.23 19.33
C LYS A 85 -24.89 -18.75 19.17
N LYS A 86 -24.12 -18.35 18.14
CA LYS A 86 -23.64 -16.99 17.94
C LYS A 86 -23.90 -16.57 16.49
N LYS A 87 -25.07 -16.02 16.22
CA LYS A 87 -25.51 -15.64 14.86
C LYS A 87 -24.60 -14.61 14.18
N TYR A 88 -23.80 -13.87 14.94
CA TYR A 88 -22.82 -12.88 14.47
C TYR A 88 -21.43 -13.49 14.15
N VAL A 89 -21.29 -14.79 14.17
CA VAL A 89 -20.05 -15.52 13.86
C VAL A 89 -20.27 -16.45 12.69
N THR A 90 -19.49 -16.28 11.64
CA THR A 90 -19.49 -17.13 10.44
C THR A 90 -18.10 -17.73 10.24
N ARG A 91 -18.04 -18.97 9.80
CA ARG A 91 -16.79 -19.67 9.46
C ARG A 91 -16.75 -19.96 7.98
N LEU A 92 -15.59 -19.67 7.39
CA LEU A 92 -15.27 -19.91 5.98
C LEU A 92 -14.21 -21.02 5.89
N GLY A 93 -14.47 -22.01 5.06
CA GLY A 93 -13.53 -23.09 4.76
C GLY A 93 -12.94 -22.93 3.36
N PHE A 94 -11.62 -23.14 3.27
CA PHE A 94 -10.82 -23.05 2.05
C PHE A 94 -9.93 -24.28 1.94
N SER A 95 -10.50 -25.47 1.69
CA SER A 95 -9.74 -26.72 1.69
C SER A 95 -8.81 -26.86 0.47
N GLY A 96 -9.17 -26.19 -0.65
CA GLY A 96 -8.38 -26.21 -1.88
C GLY A 96 -7.09 -25.39 -1.85
N VAL A 97 -6.79 -24.68 -0.77
CA VAL A 97 -5.54 -23.92 -0.61
C VAL A 97 -4.40 -24.89 -0.31
N SER A 98 -3.87 -25.52 -1.36
CA SER A 98 -2.68 -26.36 -1.29
C SER A 98 -1.59 -25.71 -2.14
N MET A 99 -0.54 -25.24 -1.49
CA MET A 99 0.59 -24.60 -2.14
C MET A 99 1.86 -25.40 -1.84
N SER A 100 2.81 -25.38 -2.78
CA SER A 100 4.10 -26.02 -2.54
C SER A 100 4.92 -25.22 -1.53
N SER A 101 5.78 -25.89 -0.76
CA SER A 101 6.69 -25.27 0.21
C SER A 101 7.71 -24.30 -0.42
N GLU A 102 7.80 -24.28 -1.75
CA GLU A 102 8.70 -23.42 -2.52
C GLU A 102 8.10 -22.07 -2.86
N MET A 103 6.77 -21.91 -2.66
CA MET A 103 6.08 -20.65 -2.92
C MET A 103 6.28 -19.65 -1.79
N GLU A 104 6.45 -18.38 -2.13
CA GLU A 104 6.50 -17.27 -1.19
C GLU A 104 5.28 -16.37 -1.38
N ILE A 105 4.52 -16.13 -0.31
CA ILE A 105 3.37 -15.23 -0.37
C ILE A 105 3.87 -13.78 -0.28
N GLU A 106 3.43 -12.95 -1.22
CA GLU A 106 3.54 -11.51 -1.10
C GLU A 106 2.37 -10.96 -0.29
N GLN A 107 1.15 -11.39 -0.63
CA GLN A 107 -0.08 -10.91 -0.03
C GLN A 107 -1.20 -11.93 -0.17
N ALA A 108 -2.12 -11.95 0.80
CA ALA A 108 -3.38 -12.66 0.72
C ALA A 108 -4.51 -11.79 1.26
N ASP A 109 -5.53 -11.57 0.44
CA ASP A 109 -6.72 -10.79 0.78
C ASP A 109 -7.96 -11.68 0.76
N LEU A 110 -8.74 -11.59 1.83
CA LEU A 110 -10.09 -12.17 1.89
C LEU A 110 -11.10 -11.11 1.45
N ARG A 111 -11.80 -11.37 0.36
CA ARG A 111 -12.89 -10.53 -0.13
C ARG A 111 -14.22 -11.21 0.13
N ILE A 112 -15.13 -10.49 0.75
CA ILE A 112 -16.47 -10.99 1.10
C ILE A 112 -17.54 -10.05 0.56
N LEU A 113 -18.59 -10.62 -0.03
CA LEU A 113 -19.79 -9.89 -0.39
C LEU A 113 -20.78 -9.96 0.78
N VAL A 114 -21.05 -8.82 1.38
CA VAL A 114 -21.95 -8.70 2.54
C VAL A 114 -23.28 -8.15 2.10
N SER A 115 -24.39 -8.80 2.49
CA SER A 115 -25.72 -8.26 2.25
C SER A 115 -26.07 -7.14 3.25
N SER A 116 -26.91 -6.21 2.82
CA SER A 116 -27.25 -4.98 3.54
C SER A 116 -28.33 -5.12 4.61
N PHE A 117 -28.42 -6.21 5.34
CA PHE A 117 -29.45 -6.41 6.38
C PHE A 117 -29.00 -5.93 7.76
N VAL A 118 -28.53 -4.71 7.90
CA VAL A 118 -28.01 -4.28 9.19
C VAL A 118 -28.70 -3.00 9.65
N ASP A 119 -29.31 -3.05 10.82
CA ASP A 119 -29.80 -1.87 11.53
C ASP A 119 -28.66 -0.95 12.01
N ALA A 120 -27.40 -1.35 11.81
CA ALA A 120 -26.22 -0.59 12.17
C ALA A 120 -25.52 -0.09 10.89
N PRO A 121 -25.39 1.23 10.70
CA PRO A 121 -24.83 1.79 9.45
C PRO A 121 -23.33 1.51 9.26
N SER A 122 -22.59 1.12 10.30
CA SER A 122 -21.14 0.96 10.26
C SER A 122 -20.65 -0.12 11.22
N PRO A 123 -20.95 -1.42 10.96
CA PRO A 123 -20.47 -2.49 11.82
C PRO A 123 -18.97 -2.68 11.72
N THR A 124 -18.34 -3.12 12.81
CA THR A 124 -16.95 -3.55 12.82
C THR A 124 -16.87 -5.04 12.55
N ILE A 125 -16.18 -5.45 11.49
CA ILE A 125 -15.93 -6.83 11.13
C ILE A 125 -14.52 -7.19 11.55
N LYS A 126 -14.40 -8.29 12.31
CA LYS A 126 -13.12 -8.89 12.75
C LYS A 126 -12.91 -10.21 12.06
N ILE A 127 -11.72 -10.40 11.53
CA ILE A 127 -11.30 -11.61 10.83
C ILE A 127 -10.31 -12.37 11.69
N TYR A 128 -10.58 -13.65 11.95
CA TYR A 128 -9.74 -14.51 12.75
C TYR A 128 -9.30 -15.75 12.00
N GLN A 129 -8.03 -16.13 12.14
CA GLN A 129 -7.57 -17.48 11.81
C GLN A 129 -8.00 -18.44 12.91
N ILE A 130 -8.58 -19.59 12.53
CA ILE A 130 -8.90 -20.67 13.45
C ILE A 130 -7.63 -21.50 13.67
N LEU A 131 -7.13 -21.56 14.90
CA LEU A 131 -5.94 -22.34 15.27
C LEU A 131 -6.31 -23.68 15.91
N SER A 132 -7.45 -23.73 16.61
CA SER A 132 -8.02 -24.94 17.21
C SER A 132 -9.47 -24.68 17.60
N ALA A 133 -10.16 -25.69 18.16
CA ALA A 133 -11.55 -25.55 18.62
C ALA A 133 -11.78 -24.38 19.62
N ARG A 134 -10.74 -23.97 20.34
CA ARG A 134 -10.82 -22.91 21.37
C ARG A 134 -9.89 -21.73 21.14
N ARG A 135 -8.96 -21.80 20.17
CA ARG A 135 -7.95 -20.78 19.93
C ARG A 135 -8.10 -20.19 18.55
N ARG A 136 -8.07 -18.87 18.48
CA ARG A 136 -8.08 -18.10 17.24
C ARG A 136 -7.12 -16.91 17.36
N ARG A 137 -6.64 -16.42 16.22
CA ARG A 137 -5.75 -15.27 16.09
C ARG A 137 -6.43 -14.21 15.24
N LEU A 138 -6.50 -12.98 15.71
CA LEU A 138 -7.00 -11.85 14.93
C LEU A 138 -6.00 -11.59 13.77
N LEU A 139 -6.55 -11.46 12.56
CA LEU A 139 -5.81 -11.15 11.34
C LEU A 139 -6.02 -9.70 10.94
N ASP A 140 -7.28 -9.26 10.82
CA ASP A 140 -7.64 -7.88 10.43
C ASP A 140 -8.95 -7.46 11.10
N GLU A 141 -9.15 -6.14 11.20
CA GLU A 141 -10.36 -5.53 11.76
C GLU A 141 -10.67 -4.24 11.02
N LYS A 142 -11.89 -4.11 10.50
CA LYS A 142 -12.33 -2.92 9.76
C LYS A 142 -13.75 -2.51 10.09
N VAL A 143 -13.99 -1.21 10.12
CA VAL A 143 -15.35 -0.63 10.08
C VAL A 143 -15.83 -0.67 8.64
N VAL A 144 -17.00 -1.23 8.41
CA VAL A 144 -17.59 -1.38 7.08
C VAL A 144 -18.82 -0.49 6.96
N TYR A 145 -18.79 0.41 5.98
CA TYR A 145 -19.92 1.28 5.68
C TYR A 145 -20.88 0.55 4.73
N LEU A 146 -21.99 0.10 5.24
CA LEU A 146 -23.03 -0.62 4.48
C LEU A 146 -24.15 0.34 4.05
N SER A 147 -24.62 0.18 2.82
CA SER A 147 -25.84 0.83 2.35
C SER A 147 -27.05 -0.03 2.70
N SER A 148 -28.20 0.58 2.97
CA SER A 148 -29.44 -0.13 3.28
C SER A 148 -30.02 -0.91 2.10
N THR A 149 -29.56 -0.66 0.87
CA THR A 149 -30.21 -1.15 -0.36
C THR A 149 -29.34 -2.06 -1.22
N ALA A 150 -28.01 -2.13 -0.98
CA ALA A 150 -27.09 -2.86 -1.86
C ALA A 150 -26.08 -3.68 -1.08
N SER A 151 -25.76 -4.87 -1.58
CA SER A 151 -24.65 -5.69 -1.09
C SER A 151 -23.33 -5.00 -1.35
N LYS A 152 -22.36 -5.17 -0.44
CA LYS A 152 -21.06 -4.53 -0.52
C LYS A 152 -19.91 -5.53 -0.42
N TRP A 153 -18.92 -5.36 -1.29
CA TRP A 153 -17.65 -6.07 -1.22
C TRP A 153 -16.74 -5.44 -0.16
N CYS A 154 -16.22 -6.28 0.71
CA CYS A 154 -15.29 -5.90 1.76
C CYS A 154 -14.01 -6.72 1.62
N GLU A 155 -12.86 -6.09 1.78
CA GLU A 155 -11.54 -6.71 1.66
C GLU A 155 -10.80 -6.66 3.00
N PHE A 156 -10.17 -7.78 3.39
CA PHE A 156 -9.43 -7.93 4.63
C PHE A 156 -8.08 -8.59 4.38
N ASP A 157 -7.03 -8.10 5.02
CA ASP A 157 -5.71 -8.69 4.96
C ASP A 157 -5.65 -9.97 5.81
N VAL A 158 -5.37 -11.09 5.16
CA VAL A 158 -5.23 -12.41 5.79
C VAL A 158 -3.86 -13.04 5.52
N THR A 159 -2.91 -12.25 5.03
CA THR A 159 -1.57 -12.69 4.62
C THR A 159 -0.89 -13.54 5.69
N SER A 160 -0.88 -13.08 6.95
CA SER A 160 -0.24 -13.82 8.03
C SER A 160 -0.92 -15.16 8.36
N GLY A 161 -2.23 -15.26 8.09
CA GLY A 161 -3.00 -16.50 8.25
C GLY A 161 -2.63 -17.54 7.20
N VAL A 162 -2.63 -17.12 5.93
CA VAL A 162 -2.31 -17.98 4.79
C VAL A 162 -0.83 -18.38 4.81
N ASP A 163 0.09 -17.44 5.09
CA ASP A 163 1.51 -17.76 5.28
C ASP A 163 1.75 -18.82 6.37
N SER A 164 0.97 -18.76 7.44
CA SER A 164 0.99 -19.79 8.49
C SER A 164 0.59 -21.18 7.97
N TRP A 165 -0.40 -21.27 7.06
CA TRP A 165 -0.79 -22.55 6.45
C TRP A 165 0.31 -23.11 5.56
N LEU A 166 0.98 -22.27 4.78
CA LEU A 166 2.13 -22.69 3.96
C LEU A 166 3.30 -23.20 4.79
N LYS A 167 3.50 -22.64 5.97
CA LYS A 167 4.53 -23.08 6.93
C LYS A 167 4.17 -24.38 7.67
N GLY A 168 3.13 -25.08 7.23
CA GLY A 168 2.73 -26.39 7.73
C GLY A 168 1.71 -26.38 8.87
N ASN A 169 1.16 -25.21 9.24
CA ASN A 169 0.05 -25.19 10.19
C ASN A 169 -1.24 -25.66 9.49
N ARG A 170 -2.10 -26.34 10.25
CA ARG A 170 -3.37 -26.85 9.72
C ARG A 170 -4.27 -25.68 9.26
N ASN A 171 -4.81 -25.80 8.06
CA ASN A 171 -5.88 -24.93 7.58
C ASN A 171 -7.21 -25.39 8.21
N LEU A 172 -7.66 -24.68 9.25
CA LEU A 172 -8.96 -24.88 9.90
C LEU A 172 -9.97 -23.82 9.48
N GLY A 173 -9.63 -22.99 8.48
CA GLY A 173 -10.46 -21.92 7.95
C GLY A 173 -10.32 -20.59 8.68
N ILE A 174 -11.19 -19.67 8.30
CA ILE A 174 -11.27 -18.28 8.78
C ILE A 174 -12.63 -18.09 9.48
N GLU A 175 -12.62 -17.37 10.60
CA GLU A 175 -13.82 -16.99 11.33
C GLU A 175 -14.04 -15.48 11.19
N LEU A 176 -15.24 -15.11 10.74
CA LEU A 176 -15.72 -13.71 10.71
C LEU A 176 -16.55 -13.46 11.95
N GLN A 177 -16.31 -12.36 12.62
CA GLN A 177 -17.10 -11.88 13.75
C GLN A 177 -17.56 -10.45 13.48
N CYS A 178 -18.84 -10.22 13.52
CA CYS A 178 -19.39 -8.86 13.52
C CYS A 178 -19.55 -8.37 14.97
N ALA A 179 -18.82 -7.32 15.31
CA ALA A 179 -19.09 -6.56 16.53
C ALA A 179 -20.20 -5.55 16.24
N GLN A 180 -21.17 -5.40 17.14
CA GLN A 180 -22.31 -4.49 16.99
C GLN A 180 -23.38 -4.91 15.97
N CYS A 181 -23.28 -6.09 15.36
CA CYS A 181 -24.41 -6.66 14.63
C CYS A 181 -25.41 -7.20 15.67
N ASN A 182 -26.55 -6.55 15.78
CA ASN A 182 -27.71 -7.14 16.45
C ASN A 182 -28.06 -8.45 15.75
N ASN A 183 -28.96 -9.24 16.24
CA ASN A 183 -29.36 -10.56 15.71
C ASN A 183 -29.59 -10.65 14.18
N SER A 184 -29.48 -9.54 13.47
CA SER A 184 -29.45 -9.45 12.00
C SER A 184 -28.09 -9.93 11.50
N VAL A 185 -28.11 -11.04 10.89
CA VAL A 185 -26.95 -11.84 10.51
C VAL A 185 -26.14 -11.12 9.45
N LEU A 186 -24.86 -10.89 9.71
CA LEU A 186 -23.90 -10.63 8.65
C LEU A 186 -23.81 -11.89 7.79
N GLN A 187 -24.56 -11.92 6.70
CA GLN A 187 -24.54 -13.05 5.76
C GLN A 187 -23.54 -12.74 4.64
N PRO A 188 -22.32 -13.32 4.65
CA PRO A 188 -21.52 -13.32 3.45
C PRO A 188 -22.26 -14.14 2.40
N LEU A 189 -22.62 -13.48 1.29
CA LEU A 189 -23.24 -14.12 0.12
C LEU A 189 -22.18 -14.88 -0.67
N GLN A 190 -20.95 -14.36 -0.68
CA GLN A 190 -19.79 -14.90 -1.37
C GLN A 190 -18.52 -14.53 -0.59
N ALA A 191 -17.55 -15.42 -0.61
CA ALA A 191 -16.24 -15.17 -0.01
C ALA A 191 -15.15 -15.78 -0.89
N THR A 192 -14.16 -14.97 -1.28
CA THR A 192 -13.06 -15.37 -2.16
C THR A 192 -11.73 -14.96 -1.49
N LEU A 193 -10.79 -15.89 -1.44
CA LEU A 193 -9.43 -15.67 -1.01
C LEU A 193 -8.57 -15.41 -2.25
N SER A 194 -7.95 -14.24 -2.34
CA SER A 194 -7.03 -13.84 -3.41
C SER A 194 -5.62 -13.81 -2.87
N ILE A 195 -4.70 -14.56 -3.48
CA ILE A 195 -3.33 -14.74 -2.99
C ILE A 195 -2.37 -14.36 -4.11
N LEU A 196 -1.41 -13.48 -3.82
CA LEU A 196 -0.28 -13.16 -4.67
C LEU A 196 0.93 -13.99 -4.23
N VAL A 197 1.43 -14.83 -5.13
CA VAL A 197 2.52 -15.78 -4.84
C VAL A 197 3.66 -15.66 -5.85
N TYR A 198 4.88 -15.81 -5.37
CA TYR A 198 6.05 -16.02 -6.21
C TYR A 198 6.32 -17.51 -6.36
N THR A 199 6.47 -17.95 -7.60
CA THR A 199 6.68 -19.39 -7.95
C THR A 199 8.15 -19.79 -8.07
N THR A 200 9.10 -18.90 -7.80
CA THR A 200 10.53 -19.16 -7.98
C THR A 200 11.25 -19.55 -6.70
N PRO A 201 12.16 -20.56 -6.75
CA PRO A 201 12.94 -20.94 -5.59
C PRO A 201 13.85 -19.80 -5.10
N LYS A 202 13.90 -19.61 -3.81
CA LYS A 202 14.60 -18.57 -3.02
C LYS A 202 16.12 -18.42 -3.24
N ARG A 203 16.70 -18.79 -4.38
CA ARG A 203 18.14 -18.71 -4.63
C ARG A 203 18.60 -17.61 -5.58
N VAL A 204 17.75 -16.66 -5.89
CA VAL A 204 18.28 -15.45 -6.54
C VAL A 204 18.78 -14.52 -5.42
N ARG A 205 20.10 -14.31 -5.40
CA ARG A 205 20.71 -13.21 -4.62
C ARG A 205 19.79 -12.00 -4.71
N ARG A 206 19.58 -11.29 -3.60
CA ARG A 206 18.97 -9.97 -3.55
C ARG A 206 19.75 -8.98 -4.43
N SER A 207 19.72 -9.19 -5.73
CA SER A 207 19.99 -8.15 -6.70
C SER A 207 18.71 -7.36 -6.82
N SER A 208 18.79 -6.06 -6.62
CA SER A 208 17.72 -5.12 -6.95
C SER A 208 17.11 -5.52 -8.30
N PRO A 209 15.77 -5.60 -8.46
CA PRO A 209 15.11 -6.00 -9.72
C PRO A 209 15.37 -5.03 -10.89
N TYR A 210 16.21 -4.04 -10.68
CA TYR A 210 16.70 -3.15 -11.72
C TYR A 210 18.11 -3.58 -12.12
N ASN A 211 18.24 -4.21 -13.31
CA ASN A 211 19.53 -4.34 -13.99
C ASN A 211 20.09 -2.93 -14.19
N TYR A 212 21.05 -2.55 -13.37
CA TYR A 212 21.87 -1.38 -13.61
C TYR A 212 22.80 -1.69 -14.79
N GLU A 213 22.45 -1.17 -15.96
CA GLU A 213 23.48 -0.95 -16.96
C GLU A 213 24.59 -0.07 -16.38
N GLU A 214 25.81 -0.48 -16.65
CA GLU A 214 27.10 0.07 -16.22
C GLU A 214 27.10 1.60 -16.01
N GLY A 215 27.36 2.06 -14.78
CA GLY A 215 27.61 3.49 -14.58
C GLY A 215 27.53 4.00 -13.16
N GLY A 216 28.08 3.33 -12.20
CA GLY A 216 28.34 3.96 -10.89
C GLY A 216 27.50 3.42 -9.75
N ARG A 217 28.18 3.03 -8.72
CA ARG A 217 27.65 2.60 -7.44
C ARG A 217 26.88 3.74 -6.78
N THR A 218 25.58 3.70 -6.88
CA THR A 218 24.72 4.72 -6.26
C THR A 218 24.24 4.32 -4.87
N ASP A 219 24.26 3.02 -4.54
CA ASP A 219 23.83 2.51 -3.23
C ASP A 219 24.90 2.70 -2.14
N CYS A 220 24.43 3.01 -0.93
CA CYS A 220 25.28 3.19 0.23
C CYS A 220 25.83 1.85 0.72
N ILE A 221 27.10 1.85 1.12
CA ILE A 221 27.74 0.68 1.71
C ILE A 221 27.44 0.66 3.22
N ASN A 222 26.82 -0.41 3.70
CA ASN A 222 26.53 -0.55 5.12
C ASN A 222 27.83 -0.57 5.95
N GLY A 223 27.84 0.22 7.05
CA GLY A 223 28.97 0.28 7.99
C GLY A 223 29.96 1.42 7.76
N GLU A 224 29.84 2.20 6.70
CA GLU A 224 30.72 3.36 6.43
C GLU A 224 30.30 4.57 7.26
N LYS A 225 31.12 4.99 8.24
CA LYS A 225 30.80 6.09 9.19
C LYS A 225 30.68 7.48 8.54
N ARG A 226 31.26 7.70 7.35
CA ARG A 226 31.26 9.00 6.63
C ARG A 226 30.90 8.79 5.17
N GLN A 227 29.67 8.35 4.92
CA GLN A 227 29.20 8.07 3.56
C GLN A 227 29.20 9.34 2.70
N LYS A 228 29.70 9.18 1.47
CA LYS A 228 29.47 10.13 0.39
C LYS A 228 28.03 10.00 -0.08
N CYS A 229 27.56 10.97 -0.89
CA CYS A 229 26.21 10.96 -1.45
C CYS A 229 25.90 9.61 -2.13
N CYS A 230 24.89 8.92 -1.63
CA CYS A 230 24.48 7.59 -2.08
C CYS A 230 23.00 7.35 -1.77
N ARG A 231 22.42 6.32 -2.39
CA ARG A 231 21.04 5.91 -2.19
C ARG A 231 20.92 4.95 -1.00
N HIS A 232 20.04 5.27 -0.08
CA HIS A 232 19.58 4.40 0.99
C HIS A 232 18.25 3.73 0.64
N THR A 233 18.01 2.57 1.22
CA THR A 233 16.72 1.89 1.16
C THR A 233 15.68 2.65 1.98
N MET A 234 14.45 2.77 1.45
CA MET A 234 13.29 3.32 2.15
C MET A 234 12.04 2.60 1.64
N LYS A 235 11.56 1.66 2.43
CA LYS A 235 10.27 1.00 2.14
C LYS A 235 9.13 1.88 2.62
N VAL A 236 8.22 2.19 1.71
CA VAL A 236 6.98 2.93 2.00
C VAL A 236 5.83 1.94 2.00
N THR A 237 5.04 1.92 3.09
CA THR A 237 3.78 1.17 3.19
C THR A 237 2.65 2.19 3.17
N PHE A 238 1.77 2.13 2.19
CA PHE A 238 0.72 3.14 2.02
C PHE A 238 -0.21 3.25 3.23
N LYS A 239 -0.55 2.12 3.87
CA LYS A 239 -1.37 2.10 5.08
C LYS A 239 -0.78 2.93 6.24
N ASP A 240 0.54 3.03 6.33
CA ASP A 240 1.23 3.73 7.43
C ASP A 240 1.24 5.25 7.26
N LEU A 241 1.03 5.74 6.04
CA LEU A 241 1.03 7.18 5.75
C LEU A 241 -0.17 7.92 6.33
N LYS A 242 -1.24 7.20 6.72
CA LYS A 242 -2.47 7.75 7.33
C LYS A 242 -3.12 8.88 6.51
N VAL A 243 -2.90 8.88 5.22
CA VAL A 243 -3.53 9.81 4.27
C VAL A 243 -4.80 9.14 3.73
N PRO A 244 -6.00 9.67 4.00
CA PRO A 244 -7.25 9.02 3.62
C PRO A 244 -7.34 8.68 2.13
N GLN A 245 -6.84 9.56 1.28
CA GLN A 245 -6.84 9.43 -0.17
C GLN A 245 -6.06 8.21 -0.66
N ILE A 246 -4.98 7.86 0.01
CA ILE A 246 -4.11 6.72 -0.33
C ILE A 246 -4.81 5.38 -0.05
N SER A 247 -5.87 5.35 0.76
CA SER A 247 -6.64 4.13 1.06
C SER A 247 -7.39 3.55 -0.17
N SER A 248 -7.48 4.31 -1.26
CA SER A 248 -8.03 3.85 -2.55
C SER A 248 -7.06 2.97 -3.35
N ILE A 249 -5.79 2.88 -2.94
CA ILE A 249 -4.76 2.06 -3.60
C ILE A 249 -4.97 0.60 -3.23
N ILE A 250 -5.17 -0.23 -4.26
CA ILE A 250 -5.28 -1.68 -4.14
C ILE A 250 -3.89 -2.32 -4.18
N GLN A 251 -3.03 -1.89 -5.14
CA GLN A 251 -1.66 -2.38 -5.32
C GLN A 251 -0.74 -1.26 -5.80
N PRO A 252 0.54 -1.32 -5.44
CA PRO A 252 1.16 -2.19 -4.43
C PRO A 252 0.76 -1.74 -3.01
N LYS A 253 0.78 -2.63 -2.03
CA LYS A 253 0.57 -2.22 -0.61
C LYS A 253 1.80 -1.50 -0.04
N SER A 254 2.97 -1.82 -0.57
CA SER A 254 4.24 -1.15 -0.23
C SER A 254 5.21 -1.20 -1.40
N TYR A 255 6.15 -0.27 -1.45
CA TYR A 255 7.20 -0.23 -2.47
C TYR A 255 8.51 0.31 -1.89
N GLU A 256 9.62 0.06 -2.60
CA GLU A 256 10.93 0.59 -2.26
C GLU A 256 11.11 1.96 -2.93
N ALA A 257 10.93 3.03 -2.18
CA ALA A 257 11.05 4.39 -2.68
C ALA A 257 12.53 4.85 -2.77
N GLY A 258 13.35 4.41 -1.82
CA GLY A 258 14.72 4.90 -1.66
C GLY A 258 14.79 6.37 -1.22
N PHE A 259 15.95 6.80 -0.75
CA PHE A 259 16.23 8.22 -0.50
C PHE A 259 17.74 8.50 -0.58
N CYS A 260 18.08 9.77 -0.84
CA CYS A 260 19.46 10.20 -0.98
C CYS A 260 19.97 10.81 0.32
N LYS A 261 21.15 10.37 0.76
CA LYS A 261 21.84 10.92 1.91
C LYS A 261 23.35 10.76 1.77
N GLY A 262 24.09 11.67 2.36
CA GLY A 262 25.54 11.61 2.41
C GLY A 262 26.20 12.95 2.14
N ARG A 263 27.53 12.95 2.17
CA ARG A 263 28.32 14.15 1.94
C ARG A 263 28.58 14.34 0.46
N CYS A 264 28.60 15.59 0.01
CA CYS A 264 29.03 16.00 -1.30
C CYS A 264 30.44 16.62 -1.23
N PRO A 265 31.50 15.81 -1.25
CA PRO A 265 32.85 16.36 -1.31
C PRO A 265 33.11 17.02 -2.67
N TYR A 266 34.06 17.88 -2.71
CA TYR A 266 34.57 18.45 -3.95
C TYR A 266 34.95 17.35 -4.95
N ASN A 267 34.56 17.50 -6.21
CA ASN A 267 34.78 16.54 -7.30
C ASN A 267 34.10 15.14 -7.12
N TYR A 268 33.02 15.06 -6.38
CA TYR A 268 32.30 13.80 -6.22
C TYR A 268 30.90 13.86 -6.84
N ASN A 269 30.65 12.99 -7.80
CA ASN A 269 29.34 12.67 -8.40
C ASN A 269 28.37 13.87 -8.52
N HIS A 270 28.74 14.85 -9.32
CA HIS A 270 27.89 16.02 -9.58
C HIS A 270 26.77 15.68 -10.55
N ALA A 271 25.54 16.06 -10.23
CA ALA A 271 24.36 15.85 -11.08
C ALA A 271 24.44 16.62 -12.41
N THR A 272 25.02 17.82 -12.36
CA THR A 272 25.09 18.72 -13.52
C THR A 272 26.43 19.47 -13.55
N ASN A 273 26.74 20.06 -14.71
CA ASN A 273 27.87 20.98 -14.82
C ASN A 273 27.71 22.21 -13.89
N HIS A 274 26.46 22.68 -13.71
CA HIS A 274 26.16 23.77 -12.77
C HIS A 274 26.55 23.41 -11.35
N SER A 275 26.11 22.25 -10.82
CA SER A 275 26.46 21.83 -9.45
C SER A 275 27.98 21.63 -9.27
N ARG A 276 28.68 21.22 -10.33
CA ARG A 276 30.15 21.15 -10.34
C ARG A 276 30.80 22.55 -10.18
N ILE A 277 30.32 23.54 -10.94
CA ILE A 277 30.80 24.94 -10.82
C ILE A 277 30.46 25.52 -9.45
N GLN A 278 29.20 25.32 -8.98
CA GLN A 278 28.78 25.74 -7.65
C GLN A 278 29.70 25.18 -6.55
N SER A 279 30.07 23.89 -6.64
CA SER A 279 30.98 23.25 -5.71
C SER A 279 32.38 23.88 -5.72
N LEU A 280 32.85 24.32 -6.91
CA LEU A 280 34.12 25.06 -7.06
C LEU A 280 34.04 26.44 -6.42
N VAL A 281 33.00 27.22 -6.69
CA VAL A 281 32.79 28.53 -6.09
C VAL A 281 32.69 28.44 -4.58
N HIS A 282 31.91 27.48 -4.06
CA HIS A 282 31.82 27.24 -2.62
C HIS A 282 33.17 26.89 -1.97
N LYS A 283 34.05 26.19 -2.69
CA LYS A 283 35.38 25.88 -2.19
C LYS A 283 36.25 27.14 -2.09
N LEU A 284 36.12 28.07 -3.04
CA LEU A 284 36.89 29.35 -3.06
C LEU A 284 36.30 30.32 -2.03
N ASP A 285 35.01 30.49 -2.01
CA ASP A 285 34.32 31.35 -1.06
C ASP A 285 33.02 30.66 -0.55
N ARG A 286 33.08 30.22 0.71
CA ARG A 286 31.94 29.50 1.36
C ARG A 286 30.75 30.39 1.62
N LYS A 287 30.88 31.72 1.55
CA LYS A 287 29.80 32.67 1.77
C LYS A 287 29.10 33.07 0.45
N ALA A 288 29.78 32.92 -0.68
CA ALA A 288 29.24 33.31 -1.98
C ALA A 288 28.07 32.43 -2.44
N VAL A 289 28.17 31.12 -2.24
CA VAL A 289 27.11 30.16 -2.65
C VAL A 289 26.99 29.03 -1.63
N PRO A 290 25.80 28.44 -1.47
CA PRO A 290 25.62 27.28 -0.60
C PRO A 290 26.35 26.06 -1.15
N ARG A 291 26.62 25.09 -0.27
CA ARG A 291 27.18 23.81 -0.65
C ARG A 291 26.16 23.00 -1.42
N VAL A 292 26.60 22.26 -2.44
CA VAL A 292 25.78 21.28 -3.12
C VAL A 292 25.31 20.18 -2.16
N CYS A 293 24.05 19.72 -2.34
CA CYS A 293 23.39 18.70 -1.51
C CYS A 293 23.27 17.38 -2.23
N CYS A 294 23.17 16.30 -1.46
CA CYS A 294 22.86 14.97 -1.99
C CYS A 294 21.37 14.87 -2.29
N ALA A 295 21.04 14.73 -3.56
CA ALA A 295 19.65 14.70 -4.03
C ALA A 295 19.44 13.60 -5.09
N PRO A 296 18.18 13.16 -5.35
CA PRO A 296 17.87 12.28 -6.46
C PRO A 296 18.30 12.89 -7.80
N SER A 297 19.04 12.14 -8.60
CA SER A 297 19.43 12.52 -9.97
C SER A 297 18.68 11.74 -11.03
N LYS A 298 18.17 10.56 -10.69
CA LYS A 298 17.32 9.75 -11.55
C LYS A 298 16.21 9.12 -10.74
N LEU A 299 15.00 9.25 -11.24
CA LEU A 299 13.78 8.74 -10.64
C LEU A 299 13.09 7.76 -11.59
N ALA A 300 12.30 6.86 -11.05
CA ALA A 300 11.47 5.93 -11.81
C ALA A 300 10.00 6.03 -11.38
N PRO A 301 9.08 5.69 -12.28
CA PRO A 301 7.67 5.65 -11.96
C PRO A 301 7.31 4.43 -11.10
N LEU A 302 6.09 4.45 -10.56
CA LEU A 302 5.43 3.36 -9.86
C LEU A 302 4.09 3.08 -10.55
N ASP A 303 3.90 1.84 -11.01
CA ASP A 303 2.58 1.40 -11.48
C ASP A 303 1.69 1.12 -10.27
N VAL A 304 0.48 1.68 -10.28
CA VAL A 304 -0.48 1.64 -9.17
C VAL A 304 -1.82 1.15 -9.68
N LEU A 305 -2.40 0.16 -9.02
CA LEU A 305 -3.79 -0.25 -9.20
C LEU A 305 -4.63 0.44 -8.12
N ARG A 306 -5.56 1.28 -8.50
CA ARG A 306 -6.43 2.01 -7.57
C ARG A 306 -7.88 2.04 -8.02
N VAL A 307 -8.76 2.44 -7.11
CA VAL A 307 -10.18 2.68 -7.41
C VAL A 307 -10.29 3.90 -8.32
N ASP A 308 -11.14 3.79 -9.36
CA ASP A 308 -11.46 4.91 -10.25
C ASP A 308 -12.10 6.06 -9.44
N PRO A 309 -11.62 7.31 -9.59
CA PRO A 309 -12.14 8.44 -8.84
C PRO A 309 -13.58 8.82 -9.20
N TYR A 310 -14.05 8.43 -10.39
CA TYR A 310 -15.36 8.77 -10.93
C TYR A 310 -16.35 7.62 -10.91
N ASP A 311 -15.85 6.36 -10.91
CA ASP A 311 -16.66 5.14 -10.81
C ASP A 311 -16.15 4.23 -9.71
N TYR A 312 -16.75 4.29 -8.54
CA TYR A 312 -16.36 3.52 -7.34
C TYR A 312 -16.54 1.99 -7.47
N THR A 313 -17.05 1.52 -8.61
CA THR A 313 -17.18 0.09 -8.94
C THR A 313 -16.03 -0.41 -9.82
N LYS A 314 -15.18 0.48 -10.32
CA LYS A 314 -14.09 0.21 -11.26
C LYS A 314 -12.72 0.40 -10.65
N LEU A 315 -11.73 -0.26 -11.23
CA LEU A 315 -10.32 -0.11 -10.92
C LEU A 315 -9.56 0.40 -12.15
N ASN A 316 -8.53 1.20 -11.92
CA ASN A 316 -7.63 1.70 -12.94
C ASN A 316 -6.17 1.36 -12.60
N VAL A 317 -5.39 1.03 -13.64
CA VAL A 317 -3.93 0.95 -13.54
C VAL A 317 -3.37 2.30 -14.00
N GLU A 318 -2.65 2.97 -13.12
CA GLU A 318 -2.03 4.28 -13.38
C GLU A 318 -0.53 4.21 -13.15
N LYS A 319 0.19 5.06 -13.85
CA LYS A 319 1.62 5.22 -13.67
C LYS A 319 1.90 6.55 -12.98
N TRP A 320 2.43 6.49 -11.76
CA TRP A 320 2.82 7.66 -11.00
C TRP A 320 4.30 7.95 -11.21
N ASP A 321 4.61 9.08 -11.78
CA ASP A 321 5.98 9.45 -12.10
C ASP A 321 6.80 9.83 -10.85
N ASN A 322 8.13 9.66 -10.93
CA ASN A 322 9.07 10.13 -9.92
C ASN A 322 8.91 9.51 -8.51
N MET A 323 8.38 8.30 -8.42
CA MET A 323 8.07 7.65 -7.14
C MET A 323 9.25 6.88 -6.52
N LYS A 324 10.23 6.47 -7.32
CA LYS A 324 11.36 5.65 -6.87
C LYS A 324 12.68 6.33 -7.19
N VAL A 325 13.58 6.43 -6.22
CA VAL A 325 14.92 6.93 -6.45
C VAL A 325 15.77 5.81 -7.03
N LEU A 326 16.32 6.02 -8.24
CA LEU A 326 17.25 5.10 -8.87
C LEU A 326 18.69 5.51 -8.58
N GLU A 327 19.01 6.80 -8.68
CA GLU A 327 20.36 7.32 -8.51
C GLU A 327 20.36 8.58 -7.65
N CYS A 328 21.47 8.78 -6.93
CA CYS A 328 21.72 9.97 -6.13
C CYS A 328 23.00 10.68 -6.62
N ALA A 329 22.95 12.00 -6.70
CA ALA A 329 24.10 12.83 -7.04
C ALA A 329 24.11 14.14 -6.24
N CYS A 330 25.21 14.86 -6.35
CA CYS A 330 25.40 16.15 -5.70
C CYS A 330 24.85 17.29 -6.59
N SER A 331 23.76 17.90 -6.14
CA SER A 331 23.05 18.97 -6.86
C SER A 331 22.96 20.27 -6.04
#